data_d1862e91cc6e2ef2e7e74e196eb8dc9e
#
_entry.id   d1862e91cc6e2ef2e7e74e196eb8dc9e
#
_cell.length_a   1.000
_cell.length_b   1.000
_cell.length_c   1.000
_cell.angle_alpha   90.00
_cell.angle_beta   90.00
_cell.angle_gamma   90.00
#
_symmetry.space_group_name_H-M   'P 1'
#
loop_
_entity.id
_entity.type
_entity.pdbx_description
1 polymer ?
#
loop_
_entity_poly.entity_id
_entity_poly.type
_entity_poly.pdbx_seq_one_letter_code
_entity_poly.pdbx_strand_id
1 'polypeptide(L)'
;MKSSDAKQQPLPAVRFRALEPEDLDFLYRIENDEALWDCGTTNVPYSRQVLREYILSARNDIYADGQVRLMAENEAGEVVGIGDFVNFDPRHQRAEIGLVVPVEYRRKGYGSAIVGRLIHTARHILHLHQVYVCVGVENKASIALFEKMGFATTARLTDWLCVGSAYQDALWMQRLL
;
A
#
# COMPACT_ATOMS: atom_id res chain seq x y z
N MET A 1 22.56 -17.31 -29.50
CA MET A 1 21.67 -17.07 -28.37
C MET A 1 22.18 -15.84 -27.64
N LYS A 2 21.56 -14.66 -27.85
CA LYS A 2 21.93 -13.41 -27.17
C LYS A 2 21.00 -13.28 -25.97
N SER A 3 21.55 -13.51 -24.78
CA SER A 3 20.90 -13.17 -23.50
C SER A 3 20.71 -11.66 -23.45
N SER A 4 19.48 -11.19 -23.50
CA SER A 4 19.16 -9.79 -23.30
C SER A 4 19.16 -9.52 -21.79
N ASP A 5 20.31 -9.17 -21.24
CA ASP A 5 20.39 -8.52 -19.94
C ASP A 5 19.73 -7.14 -20.05
N ALA A 6 18.42 -7.11 -19.88
CA ALA A 6 17.70 -5.86 -19.63
C ALA A 6 18.21 -5.33 -18.29
N LYS A 7 19.14 -4.36 -18.32
CA LYS A 7 19.58 -3.62 -17.13
C LYS A 7 18.34 -3.09 -16.44
N GLN A 8 17.93 -3.73 -15.35
CA GLN A 8 16.88 -3.20 -14.48
C GLN A 8 17.37 -1.85 -13.97
N GLN A 9 16.70 -0.77 -14.35
CA GLN A 9 16.98 0.54 -13.79
C GLN A 9 16.84 0.45 -12.26
N PRO A 10 17.76 1.06 -11.50
CA PRO A 10 17.64 1.08 -10.05
C PRO A 10 16.30 1.72 -9.66
N LEU A 11 15.64 1.15 -8.65
CA LEU A 11 14.41 1.73 -8.12
C LEU A 11 14.71 3.10 -7.49
N PRO A 12 13.78 4.06 -7.57
CA PRO A 12 13.93 5.34 -6.90
C PRO A 12 14.06 5.12 -5.39
N ALA A 13 14.90 5.93 -4.75
CA ALA A 13 15.02 5.90 -3.30
C ALA A 13 13.73 6.45 -2.66
N VAL A 14 13.24 5.75 -1.63
CA VAL A 14 12.13 6.21 -0.81
C VAL A 14 12.45 6.00 0.67
N ARG A 15 12.01 6.95 1.49
CA ARG A 15 12.03 6.83 2.95
C ARG A 15 10.61 6.89 3.49
N PHE A 16 10.37 6.22 4.61
CA PHE A 16 9.11 6.33 5.33
C PHE A 16 9.23 7.30 6.49
N ARG A 17 8.16 8.04 6.72
CA ARG A 17 7.92 8.80 7.94
C ARG A 17 6.48 8.63 8.41
N ALA A 18 6.21 9.02 9.62
CA ALA A 18 4.85 9.10 10.14
C ALA A 18 4.02 10.13 9.37
N LEU A 19 2.70 10.00 9.49
CA LEU A 19 1.73 10.98 9.04
C LEU A 19 1.79 12.21 9.96
N GLU A 20 1.87 13.40 9.37
CA GLU A 20 2.00 14.69 10.05
C GLU A 20 0.87 15.65 9.67
N PRO A 21 0.56 16.68 10.47
CA PRO A 21 -0.50 17.64 10.17
C PRO A 21 -0.39 18.31 8.79
N GLU A 22 0.83 18.49 8.31
CA GLU A 22 1.15 19.09 7.01
C GLU A 22 0.70 18.22 5.83
N ASP A 23 0.46 16.94 6.05
CA ASP A 23 -0.01 16.00 5.02
C ASP A 23 -1.51 16.12 4.72
N LEU A 24 -2.24 16.99 5.43
CA LEU A 24 -3.68 17.12 5.29
C LEU A 24 -4.13 17.36 3.83
N ASP A 25 -3.44 18.22 3.11
CA ASP A 25 -3.80 18.53 1.72
C ASP A 25 -3.54 17.36 0.77
N PHE A 26 -2.43 16.65 0.99
CA PHE A 26 -2.13 15.44 0.26
C PHE A 26 -3.18 14.35 0.54
N LEU A 27 -3.48 14.12 1.82
CA LEU A 27 -4.44 13.11 2.24
C LEU A 27 -5.85 13.43 1.73
N TYR A 28 -6.28 14.71 1.82
CA TYR A 28 -7.58 15.17 1.30
C TYR A 28 -7.73 14.90 -0.20
N ARG A 29 -6.68 15.11 -0.97
CA ARG A 29 -6.68 14.83 -2.41
C ARG A 29 -6.77 13.32 -2.70
N ILE A 30 -6.01 12.50 -1.99
CA ILE A 30 -5.96 11.04 -2.22
C ILE A 30 -7.24 10.35 -1.76
N GLU A 31 -7.74 10.67 -0.57
CA GLU A 31 -8.93 10.02 -0.01
C GLU A 31 -10.23 10.44 -0.74
N ASN A 32 -10.22 11.57 -1.44
CA ASN A 32 -11.35 12.05 -2.23
C ASN A 32 -11.16 11.86 -3.75
N ASP A 33 -10.16 11.09 -4.17
CA ASP A 33 -10.00 10.69 -5.57
C ASP A 33 -10.92 9.48 -5.87
N GLU A 34 -12.03 9.72 -6.55
CA GLU A 34 -13.02 8.69 -6.91
C GLU A 34 -12.39 7.52 -7.69
N ALA A 35 -11.31 7.77 -8.44
CA ALA A 35 -10.60 6.71 -9.16
C ALA A 35 -9.86 5.71 -8.24
N LEU A 36 -9.74 6.04 -6.96
CA LEU A 36 -9.12 5.18 -5.94
C LEU A 36 -10.15 4.46 -5.06
N TRP A 37 -11.42 4.87 -5.09
CA TRP A 37 -12.43 4.31 -4.18
C TRP A 37 -12.69 2.82 -4.40
N ASP A 38 -12.62 2.33 -5.63
CA ASP A 38 -12.77 0.91 -5.94
C ASP A 38 -11.66 0.03 -5.32
N CYS A 39 -10.55 0.65 -4.88
CA CYS A 39 -9.44 -0.02 -4.21
C CYS A 39 -9.39 0.29 -2.71
N GLY A 40 -10.26 1.18 -2.23
CA GLY A 40 -10.31 1.66 -0.86
C GLY A 40 -11.39 1.00 -0.01
N THR A 41 -11.53 1.48 1.22
CA THR A 41 -12.55 1.03 2.17
C THR A 41 -13.76 1.95 2.25
N THR A 42 -13.69 3.11 1.59
CA THR A 42 -14.76 4.11 1.56
C THR A 42 -15.10 4.50 0.13
N ASN A 43 -16.34 4.91 -0.07
CA ASN A 43 -16.86 5.43 -1.33
C ASN A 43 -17.62 6.75 -1.13
N VAL A 44 -17.32 7.47 -0.06
CA VAL A 44 -17.89 8.79 0.24
C VAL A 44 -16.76 9.77 0.55
N PRO A 45 -16.89 11.06 0.18
CA PRO A 45 -15.84 12.03 0.41
C PRO A 45 -15.67 12.37 1.88
N TYR A 46 -14.42 12.53 2.29
CA TYR A 46 -14.06 13.02 3.62
C TYR A 46 -13.95 14.55 3.64
N SER A 47 -14.44 15.17 4.72
CA SER A 47 -14.17 16.59 4.98
C SER A 47 -12.72 16.77 5.46
N ARG A 48 -12.17 17.99 5.26
CA ARG A 48 -10.87 18.36 5.83
C ARG A 48 -10.82 18.27 7.35
N GLN A 49 -11.95 18.52 8.00
CA GLN A 49 -12.04 18.42 9.47
C GLN A 49 -11.85 16.96 9.91
N VAL A 50 -12.60 16.02 9.31
CA VAL A 50 -12.48 14.59 9.63
C VAL A 50 -11.06 14.07 9.40
N LEU A 51 -10.42 14.44 8.29
CA LEU A 51 -9.04 14.03 8.02
C LEU A 51 -8.03 14.68 9.00
N ARG A 52 -8.26 15.92 9.41
CA ARG A 52 -7.43 16.55 10.44
C ARG A 52 -7.56 15.84 11.78
N GLU A 53 -8.76 15.50 12.20
CA GLU A 53 -9.00 14.73 13.42
C GLU A 53 -8.34 13.34 13.33
N TYR A 54 -8.46 12.67 12.20
CA TYR A 54 -7.75 11.41 11.93
C TYR A 54 -6.23 11.55 12.11
N ILE A 55 -5.62 12.55 11.49
CA ILE A 55 -4.17 12.81 11.61
C ILE A 55 -3.77 13.06 13.07
N LEU A 56 -4.51 13.92 13.78
CA LEU A 56 -4.21 14.28 15.16
C LEU A 56 -4.45 13.14 16.15
N SER A 57 -5.33 12.19 15.84
CA SER A 57 -5.61 11.02 16.67
C SER A 57 -4.70 9.83 16.37
N ALA A 58 -3.92 9.86 15.29
CA ALA A 58 -3.03 8.77 14.91
C ALA A 58 -1.91 8.63 15.96
N ARG A 59 -1.88 7.49 16.66
CA ARG A 59 -0.82 7.21 17.64
C ARG A 59 0.48 6.75 16.99
N ASN A 60 0.39 6.33 15.72
CA ASN A 60 1.50 5.70 14.99
C ASN A 60 2.11 4.49 15.72
N ASP A 61 1.30 3.81 16.52
CA ASP A 61 1.65 2.59 17.26
C ASP A 61 0.90 1.40 16.67
N ILE A 62 1.58 0.63 15.84
CA ILE A 62 1.01 -0.53 15.17
C ILE A 62 0.51 -1.61 16.14
N TYR A 63 1.11 -1.72 17.34
CA TYR A 63 0.71 -2.70 18.35
C TYR A 63 -0.58 -2.28 19.06
N ALA A 64 -0.79 -0.98 19.24
CA ALA A 64 -2.00 -0.46 19.87
C ALA A 64 -3.18 -0.37 18.89
N ASP A 65 -2.90 0.03 17.64
CA ASP A 65 -3.93 0.36 16.65
C ASP A 65 -4.17 -0.77 15.65
N GLY A 66 -3.32 -1.81 15.63
CA GLY A 66 -3.39 -2.90 14.65
C GLY A 66 -3.08 -2.47 13.22
N GLN A 67 -2.67 -1.21 13.05
CA GLN A 67 -2.34 -0.60 11.75
C GLN A 67 -1.37 0.57 11.90
N VAL A 68 -0.69 0.91 10.82
CA VAL A 68 0.09 2.15 10.72
C VAL A 68 0.14 2.63 9.28
N ARG A 69 -0.06 3.93 9.09
CA ARG A 69 0.09 4.62 7.79
C ARG A 69 1.43 5.33 7.74
N LEU A 70 2.17 5.09 6.66
CA LEU A 70 3.51 5.63 6.43
C LEU A 70 3.52 6.45 5.14
N MET A 71 3.99 7.69 5.26
CA MET A 71 4.19 8.58 4.13
C MET A 71 5.51 8.22 3.46
N ALA A 72 5.47 7.95 2.17
CA ALA A 72 6.67 7.64 1.37
C ALA A 72 7.18 8.90 0.69
N GLU A 73 8.39 9.33 1.05
CA GLU A 73 9.05 10.49 0.45
C GLU A 73 10.21 10.08 -0.46
N ASN A 74 10.42 10.84 -1.52
CA ASN A 74 11.59 10.75 -2.37
C ASN A 74 12.78 11.53 -1.78
N GLU A 75 13.92 11.55 -2.49
CA GLU A 75 15.13 12.28 -2.06
C GLU A 75 14.95 13.81 -1.99
N ALA A 76 13.97 14.35 -2.72
CA ALA A 76 13.63 15.78 -2.68
C ALA A 76 12.70 16.13 -1.51
N GLY A 77 12.24 15.15 -0.72
CA GLY A 77 11.29 15.34 0.37
C GLY A 77 9.83 15.45 -0.10
N GLU A 78 9.54 15.10 -1.36
CA GLU A 78 8.17 15.08 -1.86
C GLU A 78 7.49 13.77 -1.50
N VAL A 79 6.23 13.84 -1.07
CA VAL A 79 5.41 12.65 -0.81
C VAL A 79 4.99 12.01 -2.14
N VAL A 80 5.51 10.83 -2.41
CA VAL A 80 5.31 10.07 -3.66
C VAL A 80 4.34 8.90 -3.52
N GLY A 81 3.86 8.66 -2.31
CA GLY A 81 2.87 7.62 -2.03
C GLY A 81 2.66 7.37 -0.55
N ILE A 82 1.79 6.41 -0.28
CA ILE A 82 1.47 5.92 1.05
C ILE A 82 1.76 4.42 1.07
N GLY A 83 2.34 3.95 2.16
CA GLY A 83 2.46 2.53 2.48
C GLY A 83 1.80 2.24 3.82
N ASP A 84 0.89 1.29 3.85
CA ASP A 84 0.14 0.93 5.05
C ASP A 84 0.51 -0.48 5.50
N PHE A 85 0.56 -0.68 6.82
CA PHE A 85 0.33 -1.98 7.44
C PHE A 85 -1.05 -1.93 8.10
N VAL A 86 -1.89 -2.90 7.76
CA VAL A 86 -3.23 -3.06 8.36
C VAL A 86 -3.42 -4.52 8.77
N ASN A 87 -4.44 -4.79 9.57
CA ASN A 87 -4.72 -6.13 10.06
C ASN A 87 -3.48 -6.79 10.68
N PHE A 88 -2.68 -5.99 11.42
CA PHE A 88 -1.48 -6.46 12.07
C PHE A 88 -1.82 -7.48 13.17
N ASP A 89 -1.26 -8.67 13.03
CA ASP A 89 -1.44 -9.78 13.97
C ASP A 89 -0.07 -10.15 14.56
N PRO A 90 0.29 -9.61 15.73
CA PRO A 90 1.58 -9.90 16.36
C PRO A 90 1.72 -11.35 16.83
N ARG A 91 0.60 -12.01 17.14
CA ARG A 91 0.61 -13.41 17.56
C ARG A 91 1.01 -14.34 16.43
N HIS A 92 0.48 -14.08 15.23
CA HIS A 92 0.75 -14.89 14.03
C HIS A 92 1.80 -14.26 13.12
N GLN A 93 2.43 -13.17 13.58
CA GLN A 93 3.52 -12.47 12.89
C GLN A 93 3.20 -12.17 11.42
N ARG A 94 2.03 -11.57 11.17
CA ARG A 94 1.56 -11.22 9.83
C ARG A 94 0.90 -9.86 9.81
N ALA A 95 0.89 -9.24 8.64
CA ALA A 95 0.12 -8.04 8.35
C ALA A 95 -0.30 -7.99 6.90
N GLU A 96 -1.41 -7.33 6.61
CA GLU A 96 -1.74 -6.89 5.28
C GLU A 96 -0.97 -5.63 4.96
N ILE A 97 -0.50 -5.49 3.73
CA ILE A 97 0.12 -4.25 3.26
C ILE A 97 -0.77 -3.54 2.26
N GLY A 98 -0.87 -2.22 2.42
CA GLY A 98 -1.56 -1.31 1.50
C GLY A 98 -0.58 -0.43 0.75
N LEU A 99 -0.98 0.03 -0.43
CA LEU A 99 -0.17 0.91 -1.27
C LEU A 99 -1.05 1.88 -2.04
N VAL A 100 -0.71 3.16 -1.94
CA VAL A 100 -1.24 4.19 -2.83
C VAL A 100 -0.09 4.95 -3.48
N VAL A 101 -0.11 5.07 -4.81
CA VAL A 101 0.82 5.92 -5.57
C VAL A 101 -0.02 6.89 -6.41
N PRO A 102 0.09 8.21 -6.18
CA PRO A 102 -0.60 9.22 -6.97
C PRO A 102 -0.26 9.10 -8.46
N VAL A 103 -1.20 9.48 -9.32
CA VAL A 103 -1.11 9.27 -10.77
C VAL A 103 0.18 9.87 -11.36
N GLU A 104 0.61 11.03 -10.87
CA GLU A 104 1.81 11.73 -11.31
C GLU A 104 3.12 11.00 -11.00
N TYR A 105 3.10 10.06 -10.04
CA TYR A 105 4.27 9.26 -9.65
C TYR A 105 4.21 7.81 -10.15
N ARG A 106 3.12 7.40 -10.81
CA ARG A 106 2.99 6.04 -11.38
C ARG A 106 3.98 5.81 -12.53
N ARG A 107 4.27 4.53 -12.77
CA ARG A 107 5.20 4.07 -13.84
C ARG A 107 6.64 4.58 -13.73
N LYS A 108 7.01 5.17 -12.59
CA LYS A 108 8.36 5.66 -12.28
C LYS A 108 9.13 4.78 -11.29
N GLY A 109 8.59 3.58 -10.96
CA GLY A 109 9.23 2.64 -10.04
C GLY A 109 8.87 2.83 -8.55
N TYR A 110 8.17 3.90 -8.18
CA TYR A 110 7.83 4.18 -6.78
C TYR A 110 6.98 3.09 -6.12
N GLY A 111 6.04 2.47 -6.83
CA GLY A 111 5.28 1.34 -6.27
C GLY A 111 6.18 0.20 -5.82
N SER A 112 7.15 -0.21 -6.65
CA SER A 112 8.12 -1.25 -6.28
C SER A 112 9.04 -0.82 -5.13
N ALA A 113 9.44 0.45 -5.11
CA ALA A 113 10.29 1.00 -4.04
C ALA A 113 9.56 1.00 -2.69
N ILE A 114 8.29 1.45 -2.66
CA ILE A 114 7.45 1.48 -1.45
C ILE A 114 7.20 0.06 -0.95
N VAL A 115 6.78 -0.88 -1.82
CA VAL A 115 6.57 -2.29 -1.43
C VAL A 115 7.87 -2.91 -0.91
N GLY A 116 9.01 -2.61 -1.54
CA GLY A 116 10.32 -3.07 -1.07
C GLY A 116 10.64 -2.56 0.35
N ARG A 117 10.31 -1.29 0.64
CA ARG A 117 10.48 -0.70 1.98
C ARG A 117 9.52 -1.31 3.00
N LEU A 118 8.26 -1.59 2.63
CA LEU A 118 7.29 -2.28 3.49
C LEU A 118 7.81 -3.69 3.84
N ILE A 119 8.29 -4.45 2.85
CA ILE A 119 8.88 -5.78 3.06
C ILE A 119 10.09 -5.71 4.00
N HIS A 120 10.98 -4.74 3.78
CA HIS A 120 12.14 -4.53 4.66
C HIS A 120 11.71 -4.22 6.10
N THR A 121 10.75 -3.31 6.28
CA THR A 121 10.20 -2.95 7.60
C THR A 121 9.53 -4.15 8.27
N ALA A 122 8.70 -4.90 7.53
CA ALA A 122 8.03 -6.09 8.02
C ALA A 122 9.03 -7.13 8.54
N ARG A 123 10.10 -7.39 7.77
CA ARG A 123 11.10 -8.40 8.11
C ARG A 123 12.03 -7.98 9.23
N HIS A 124 12.60 -6.77 9.17
CA HIS A 124 13.73 -6.36 10.00
C HIS A 124 13.35 -5.48 11.21
N ILE A 125 12.16 -4.88 11.19
CA ILE A 125 11.69 -4.01 12.27
C ILE A 125 10.54 -4.65 13.02
N LEU A 126 9.52 -5.15 12.29
CA LEU A 126 8.35 -5.77 12.89
C LEU A 126 8.52 -7.29 13.12
N HIS A 127 9.59 -7.89 12.57
CA HIS A 127 9.90 -9.32 12.68
C HIS A 127 8.73 -10.23 12.29
N LEU A 128 8.01 -9.85 11.23
CA LEU A 128 6.90 -10.63 10.73
C LEU A 128 7.40 -11.87 9.98
N HIS A 129 6.61 -12.93 10.04
CA HIS A 129 6.82 -14.15 9.27
C HIS A 129 6.35 -14.00 7.82
N GLN A 130 5.28 -13.21 7.61
CA GLN A 130 4.69 -13.00 6.29
C GLN A 130 3.95 -11.67 6.19
N VAL A 131 3.82 -11.21 4.94
CA VAL A 131 2.91 -10.15 4.56
C VAL A 131 1.98 -10.64 3.46
N TYR A 132 0.80 -10.04 3.36
CA TYR A 132 -0.18 -10.40 2.34
C TYR A 132 -0.90 -9.16 1.81
N VAL A 133 -1.61 -9.35 0.70
CA VAL A 133 -2.47 -8.34 0.08
C VAL A 133 -3.72 -9.02 -0.48
N CYS A 134 -4.83 -8.27 -0.51
CA CYS A 134 -6.05 -8.65 -1.20
C CYS A 134 -6.25 -7.72 -2.39
N VAL A 135 -6.19 -8.24 -3.62
CA VAL A 135 -6.19 -7.43 -4.84
C VAL A 135 -7.33 -7.88 -5.76
N GLY A 136 -8.18 -6.94 -6.17
CA GLY A 136 -9.23 -7.22 -7.16
C GLY A 136 -8.65 -7.77 -8.47
N VAL A 137 -9.30 -8.77 -9.06
CA VAL A 137 -8.80 -9.47 -10.26
C VAL A 137 -8.62 -8.55 -11.47
N GLU A 138 -9.33 -7.42 -11.51
CA GLU A 138 -9.20 -6.43 -12.58
C GLU A 138 -8.04 -5.45 -12.36
N ASN A 139 -7.51 -5.37 -11.16
CA ASN A 139 -6.34 -4.52 -10.88
C ASN A 139 -5.02 -5.20 -11.32
N LYS A 140 -4.89 -5.40 -12.63
CA LYS A 140 -3.74 -6.07 -13.26
C LYS A 140 -2.41 -5.40 -12.91
N ALA A 141 -2.42 -4.08 -12.71
CA ALA A 141 -1.21 -3.33 -12.38
C ALA A 141 -0.68 -3.69 -10.97
N SER A 142 -1.58 -3.78 -9.98
CA SER A 142 -1.21 -4.19 -8.63
C SER A 142 -0.80 -5.67 -8.58
N ILE A 143 -1.53 -6.56 -9.28
CA ILE A 143 -1.18 -7.97 -9.36
C ILE A 143 0.26 -8.12 -9.90
N ALA A 144 0.56 -7.53 -11.05
CA ALA A 144 1.90 -7.60 -11.65
C ALA A 144 2.98 -6.98 -10.75
N LEU A 145 2.66 -5.92 -10.01
CA LEU A 145 3.57 -5.31 -9.05
C LEU A 145 3.91 -6.30 -7.93
N PHE A 146 2.89 -6.90 -7.29
CA PHE A 146 3.10 -7.80 -6.17
C PHE A 146 3.76 -9.11 -6.60
N GLU A 147 3.42 -9.67 -7.76
CA GLU A 147 4.15 -10.81 -8.34
C GLU A 147 5.63 -10.50 -8.53
N LYS A 148 5.95 -9.34 -9.14
CA LYS A 148 7.34 -8.87 -9.30
C LYS A 148 8.05 -8.73 -7.95
N MET A 149 7.33 -8.37 -6.90
CA MET A 149 7.86 -8.23 -5.54
C MET A 149 7.87 -9.55 -4.76
N GLY A 150 7.62 -10.68 -5.42
CA GLY A 150 7.73 -12.03 -4.86
C GLY A 150 6.54 -12.49 -4.05
N PHE A 151 5.36 -11.89 -4.26
CA PHE A 151 4.11 -12.42 -3.73
C PHE A 151 3.57 -13.52 -4.65
N ALA A 152 3.07 -14.58 -4.06
CA ALA A 152 2.38 -15.66 -4.76
C ALA A 152 0.88 -15.61 -4.48
N THR A 153 0.05 -15.82 -5.50
CA THR A 153 -1.39 -16.00 -5.32
C THR A 153 -1.65 -17.34 -4.63
N THR A 154 -2.29 -17.29 -3.47
CA THR A 154 -2.58 -18.47 -2.65
C THR A 154 -4.05 -18.81 -2.59
N ALA A 155 -4.93 -17.84 -2.86
CA ALA A 155 -6.37 -18.08 -2.98
C ALA A 155 -7.02 -17.08 -3.93
N ARG A 156 -8.19 -17.47 -4.46
CA ARG A 156 -9.14 -16.61 -5.16
C ARG A 156 -10.41 -16.53 -4.32
N LEU A 157 -10.83 -15.33 -4.02
CA LEU A 157 -12.02 -15.03 -3.22
C LEU A 157 -13.13 -14.62 -4.17
N THR A 158 -14.21 -15.41 -4.23
CA THR A 158 -15.32 -15.18 -5.15
C THR A 158 -16.20 -14.06 -4.63
N ASP A 159 -16.64 -13.16 -5.54
CA ASP A 159 -17.56 -12.05 -5.26
C ASP A 159 -17.15 -11.22 -4.04
N TRP A 160 -15.84 -10.97 -3.89
CA TRP A 160 -15.26 -10.41 -2.69
C TRP A 160 -15.35 -8.89 -2.60
N LEU A 161 -15.27 -8.21 -3.73
CA LEU A 161 -15.29 -6.76 -3.82
C LEU A 161 -16.56 -6.29 -4.52
N CYS A 162 -17.22 -5.28 -3.93
CA CYS A 162 -18.34 -4.60 -4.55
C CYS A 162 -17.81 -3.37 -5.31
N VAL A 163 -18.00 -3.35 -6.62
CA VAL A 163 -17.61 -2.23 -7.50
C VAL A 163 -18.86 -1.71 -8.19
N GLY A 164 -19.32 -0.53 -7.79
CA GLY A 164 -20.60 -0.01 -8.23
C GLY A 164 -21.76 -0.90 -7.77
N SER A 165 -22.47 -1.52 -8.72
CA SER A 165 -23.58 -2.47 -8.47
C SER A 165 -23.21 -3.93 -8.74
N ALA A 166 -21.94 -4.21 -9.03
CA ALA A 166 -21.47 -5.56 -9.36
C ALA A 166 -20.45 -6.06 -8.34
N TYR A 167 -20.27 -7.38 -8.31
CA TYR A 167 -19.23 -7.99 -7.48
C TYR A 167 -18.11 -8.50 -8.37
N GLN A 168 -16.90 -8.44 -7.86
CA GLN A 168 -15.72 -9.02 -8.49
C GLN A 168 -14.93 -9.87 -7.51
N ASP A 169 -14.24 -10.85 -8.06
CA ASP A 169 -13.31 -11.67 -7.30
C ASP A 169 -12.07 -10.87 -6.90
N ALA A 170 -11.43 -11.34 -5.82
CA ALA A 170 -10.12 -10.86 -5.43
C ALA A 170 -9.11 -12.00 -5.33
N LEU A 171 -7.84 -11.66 -5.49
CA LEU A 171 -6.71 -12.57 -5.27
C LEU A 171 -6.11 -12.29 -3.90
N TRP A 172 -5.97 -13.34 -3.11
CA TRP A 172 -5.18 -13.32 -1.88
C TRP A 172 -3.75 -13.69 -2.24
N MET A 173 -2.84 -12.76 -2.08
CA MET A 173 -1.44 -12.94 -2.43
C MET A 173 -0.57 -12.82 -1.19
N GLN A 174 0.36 -13.75 -1.00
CA GLN A 174 1.22 -13.85 0.19
C GLN A 174 2.70 -13.83 -0.17
N ARG A 175 3.49 -13.29 0.73
CA ARG A 175 4.95 -13.38 0.70
C ARG A 175 5.47 -13.77 2.08
N LEU A 176 6.18 -14.90 2.16
CA LEU A 176 6.97 -15.28 3.33
C LEU A 176 8.26 -14.43 3.39
N LEU A 177 8.69 -14.05 4.58
CA LEU A 177 9.80 -13.12 4.82
C LEU A 177 11.05 -13.79 5.35
#